data_8b673c854ccf04062639b94b35a2bd43
#
_entry.id   8b673c854ccf04062639b94b35a2bd43
#
_cell.length_a   1.000
_cell.length_b   1.000
_cell.length_c   1.000
_cell.angle_alpha   90.00
_cell.angle_beta   90.00
_cell.angle_gamma   90.00
#
_symmetry.space_group_name_H-M   'P 1'
#
loop_
_entity.id
_entity.type
_entity.pdbx_description
1 polymer ?
#
loop_
_entity_poly.entity_id
_entity_poly.type
_entity_poly.pdbx_seq_one_letter_code
_entity_poly.pdbx_strand_id
1 'polypeptide(L)'
;SVIIHGENLHHRFFDSFSVARFYLNKIGALRNVGVPKKGEYKIAWNKNFVDAPDFILRKIVIKKPVNENLQLHQPRLIDLTYVGKGQIYNKSFGRLPGTIELTRVWPNDVDEYLLLLSKARFLFTYDVTTTVIEEAIFYGVIPVLMTHLPMKSMSELNEFFPSDMAECCLSSEEFEKLNSENIESFFDYFFQK
;
A
#
# COMPACT_ATOMS: atom_id res chain seq x y z
N SER A 1 -26.17 20.87 -0.71
CA SER A 1 -24.88 20.59 -0.03
C SER A 1 -24.74 19.09 0.17
N VAL A 2 -23.53 18.56 -0.03
CA VAL A 2 -23.19 17.15 0.18
C VAL A 2 -22.28 17.04 1.39
N ILE A 3 -22.55 16.10 2.28
CA ILE A 3 -21.70 15.79 3.43
C ILE A 3 -20.93 14.52 3.11
N ILE A 4 -19.60 14.57 3.23
CA ILE A 4 -18.74 13.38 3.01
C ILE A 4 -18.45 12.74 4.36
N HIS A 5 -18.80 11.46 4.50
CA HIS A 5 -18.51 10.64 5.67
C HIS A 5 -17.39 9.64 5.35
N GLY A 6 -16.54 9.38 6.32
CA GLY A 6 -15.63 8.23 6.25
C GLY A 6 -16.39 6.91 6.36
N GLU A 7 -15.76 5.83 5.87
CA GLU A 7 -16.32 4.47 5.86
C GLU A 7 -16.70 3.92 7.25
N ASN A 8 -16.08 4.45 8.32
CA ASN A 8 -16.30 3.99 9.69
C ASN A 8 -17.51 4.62 10.39
N LEU A 9 -18.17 5.59 9.76
CA LEU A 9 -19.33 6.25 10.33
C LEU A 9 -20.60 5.46 10.02
N HIS A 10 -21.17 4.79 11.04
CA HIS A 10 -22.35 3.95 10.90
C HIS A 10 -23.67 4.75 10.98
N HIS A 11 -23.63 5.98 11.50
CA HIS A 11 -24.83 6.81 11.69
C HIS A 11 -24.91 7.90 10.63
N ARG A 12 -26.15 8.17 10.19
CA ARG A 12 -26.48 9.33 9.38
C ARG A 12 -26.90 10.44 10.33
N PHE A 13 -26.06 11.45 10.49
CA PHE A 13 -26.33 12.55 11.43
C PHE A 13 -27.27 13.61 10.87
N PHE A 14 -27.46 13.65 9.55
CA PHE A 14 -28.20 14.70 8.87
C PHE A 14 -29.09 14.11 7.77
N ASP A 15 -30.36 13.89 8.07
CA ASP A 15 -31.32 13.31 7.11
C ASP A 15 -31.71 14.27 5.97
N SER A 16 -31.50 15.59 6.16
CA SER A 16 -31.82 16.61 5.18
C SER A 16 -30.75 16.88 4.13
N PHE A 17 -29.59 16.23 4.22
CA PHE A 17 -28.49 16.44 3.30
C PHE A 17 -28.21 15.20 2.44
N SER A 18 -27.72 15.44 1.23
CA SER A 18 -27.12 14.35 0.44
C SER A 18 -25.84 13.89 1.12
N VAL A 19 -25.69 12.60 1.28
CA VAL A 19 -24.53 11.98 1.94
C VAL A 19 -23.71 11.23 0.91
N ALA A 20 -22.40 11.47 0.94
CA ALA A 20 -21.41 10.65 0.23
C ALA A 20 -20.56 9.91 1.25
N ARG A 21 -20.33 8.62 1.03
CA ARG A 21 -19.47 7.82 1.88
C ARG A 21 -18.17 7.48 1.16
N PHE A 22 -17.04 7.76 1.82
CA PHE A 22 -15.74 7.54 1.25
C PHE A 22 -15.11 6.26 1.79
N TYR A 23 -14.83 5.32 0.88
CA TYR A 23 -14.27 4.00 1.15
C TYR A 23 -12.78 4.00 0.87
N LEU A 24 -11.99 3.90 1.93
CA LEU A 24 -10.53 3.74 1.91
C LEU A 24 -10.12 2.27 1.99
N ASN A 25 -11.07 1.37 2.23
CA ASN A 25 -10.85 -0.07 2.33
C ASN A 25 -12.00 -0.82 1.67
N LYS A 26 -11.72 -2.06 1.22
CA LYS A 26 -12.75 -2.96 0.71
C LYS A 26 -13.76 -3.27 1.83
N ILE A 27 -15.05 -3.26 1.50
CA ILE A 27 -16.11 -3.65 2.44
C ILE A 27 -15.83 -5.08 2.91
N GLY A 28 -15.83 -5.27 4.23
CA GLY A 28 -15.51 -6.55 4.87
C GLY A 28 -14.03 -6.79 5.16
N ALA A 29 -13.10 -5.97 4.62
CA ALA A 29 -11.68 -6.06 4.95
C ALA A 29 -11.37 -5.60 6.38
N LEU A 30 -12.13 -4.66 6.90
CA LEU A 30 -12.03 -4.17 8.27
C LEU A 30 -13.40 -4.35 8.95
N ARG A 31 -13.39 -4.67 10.26
CA ARG A 31 -14.62 -4.90 11.04
C ARG A 31 -15.58 -3.70 11.06
N ASN A 32 -15.08 -2.50 10.85
CA ASN A 32 -15.81 -1.24 11.01
C ASN A 32 -16.12 -0.56 9.67
N VAL A 33 -15.94 -1.21 8.53
CA VAL A 33 -16.33 -0.64 7.24
C VAL A 33 -17.84 -0.76 7.07
N GLY A 34 -18.52 0.38 7.07
CA GLY A 34 -19.98 0.42 6.94
C GLY A 34 -20.44 0.08 5.52
N VAL A 35 -21.49 -0.72 5.41
CA VAL A 35 -22.17 -0.97 4.13
C VAL A 35 -22.87 0.32 3.67
N PRO A 36 -22.83 0.67 2.36
CA PRO A 36 -23.53 1.83 1.84
C PRO A 36 -25.03 1.75 2.13
N LYS A 37 -25.60 2.85 2.60
CA LYS A 37 -27.04 2.95 2.78
C LYS A 37 -27.72 3.41 1.49
N LYS A 38 -29.00 3.06 1.34
CA LYS A 38 -29.79 3.51 0.20
C LYS A 38 -29.81 5.04 0.12
N GLY A 39 -29.45 5.57 -1.05
CA GLY A 39 -29.41 7.01 -1.31
C GLY A 39 -28.12 7.71 -0.88
N GLU A 40 -27.11 7.00 -0.41
CA GLU A 40 -25.76 7.53 -0.23
C GLU A 40 -24.97 7.42 -1.53
N TYR A 41 -24.22 8.46 -1.89
CA TYR A 41 -23.20 8.38 -2.92
C TYR A 41 -21.99 7.59 -2.40
N LYS A 42 -21.40 6.78 -3.26
CA LYS A 42 -20.25 5.95 -2.96
C LYS A 42 -19.00 6.53 -3.61
N ILE A 43 -18.10 7.06 -2.82
CA ILE A 43 -16.78 7.48 -3.25
C ILE A 43 -15.79 6.39 -2.83
N ALA A 44 -14.99 5.87 -3.73
CA ALA A 44 -14.01 4.83 -3.40
C ALA A 44 -12.60 5.26 -3.77
N TRP A 45 -11.62 4.86 -2.96
CA TRP A 45 -10.21 4.96 -3.32
C TRP A 45 -9.85 4.03 -4.49
N ASN A 46 -10.47 2.86 -4.53
CA ASN A 46 -10.31 1.86 -5.59
C ASN A 46 -11.68 1.34 -6.02
N LYS A 47 -11.84 1.05 -7.31
CA LYS A 47 -13.10 0.54 -7.91
C LYS A 47 -13.64 -0.72 -7.24
N ASN A 48 -12.76 -1.52 -6.63
CA ASN A 48 -13.09 -2.80 -6.02
C ASN A 48 -13.37 -2.72 -4.51
N PHE A 49 -13.35 -1.51 -3.93
CA PHE A 49 -13.62 -1.33 -2.50
C PHE A 49 -15.11 -1.37 -2.16
N VAL A 50 -15.95 -0.96 -3.09
CA VAL A 50 -17.40 -0.99 -2.96
C VAL A 50 -18.04 -1.29 -4.32
N ASP A 51 -19.16 -2.00 -4.32
CA ASP A 51 -19.89 -2.32 -5.56
C ASP A 51 -20.41 -1.04 -6.22
N ALA A 52 -20.14 -0.90 -7.52
CA ALA A 52 -20.54 0.21 -8.37
C ALA A 52 -20.33 1.59 -7.68
N PRO A 53 -19.09 2.03 -7.47
CA PRO A 53 -18.82 3.34 -6.92
C PRO A 53 -19.30 4.44 -7.87
N ASP A 54 -19.92 5.49 -7.31
CA ASP A 54 -20.32 6.66 -8.10
C ASP A 54 -19.10 7.49 -8.52
N PHE A 55 -18.05 7.52 -7.66
CA PHE A 55 -16.80 8.23 -7.92
C PHE A 55 -15.60 7.43 -7.41
N ILE A 56 -14.49 7.49 -8.16
CA ILE A 56 -13.20 6.98 -7.74
C ILE A 56 -12.28 8.19 -7.49
N LEU A 57 -11.86 8.34 -6.23
CA LEU A 57 -11.00 9.44 -5.79
C LEU A 57 -9.71 8.87 -5.23
N ARG A 58 -8.63 8.92 -6.00
CA ARG A 58 -7.30 8.49 -5.57
C ARG A 58 -6.49 9.68 -5.06
N LYS A 59 -5.63 9.42 -4.06
CA LYS A 59 -4.58 10.35 -3.69
C LYS A 59 -3.64 10.49 -4.89
N ILE A 60 -3.46 11.70 -5.37
CA ILE A 60 -2.38 11.97 -6.30
C ILE A 60 -1.11 11.90 -5.46
N VAL A 61 -0.26 10.93 -5.72
CA VAL A 61 1.10 10.92 -5.17
C VAL A 61 1.82 12.07 -5.86
N ILE A 62 1.82 13.22 -5.21
CA ILE A 62 2.61 14.35 -5.69
C ILE A 62 4.07 13.90 -5.55
N LYS A 63 4.76 13.80 -6.68
CA LYS A 63 6.22 13.70 -6.68
C LYS A 63 6.73 14.89 -5.88
N LYS A 64 7.09 14.70 -4.60
CA LYS A 64 8.02 15.63 -4.00
C LYS A 64 9.29 15.53 -4.83
N PRO A 65 9.84 16.64 -5.31
CA PRO A 65 11.14 16.59 -5.93
C PRO A 65 12.04 15.88 -4.93
N VAL A 66 12.56 14.74 -5.31
CA VAL A 66 13.65 14.10 -4.57
C VAL A 66 14.67 15.23 -4.46
N ASN A 67 15.01 15.61 -3.22
CA ASN A 67 16.08 16.58 -3.05
C ASN A 67 17.22 16.05 -3.93
N GLU A 68 17.66 16.84 -4.92
CA GLU A 68 18.63 16.38 -5.93
C GLU A 68 19.92 15.87 -5.28
N ASN A 69 20.12 16.20 -4.00
CA ASN A 69 21.16 15.66 -3.12
C ASN A 69 20.86 14.25 -2.57
N LEU A 70 19.63 13.73 -2.66
CA LEU A 70 19.35 12.32 -2.42
C LEU A 70 19.74 11.56 -3.71
N GLN A 71 21.03 11.31 -3.83
CA GLN A 71 21.60 10.63 -4.98
C GLN A 71 20.95 9.25 -5.13
N LEU A 72 20.14 9.10 -6.17
CA LEU A 72 19.58 7.83 -6.63
C LEU A 72 20.67 6.78 -6.97
N HIS A 73 21.95 7.19 -6.90
CA HIS A 73 23.13 6.37 -7.19
C HIS A 73 23.83 5.82 -5.93
N GLN A 74 23.29 6.03 -4.72
CA GLN A 74 23.85 5.35 -3.55
C GLN A 74 23.47 3.87 -3.55
N PRO A 75 24.40 2.98 -3.19
CA PRO A 75 24.08 1.57 -3.08
C PRO A 75 22.93 1.37 -2.08
N ARG A 76 21.91 0.64 -2.51
CA ARG A 76 20.77 0.30 -1.66
C ARG A 76 21.18 -0.82 -0.73
N LEU A 77 21.22 -0.54 0.56
CA LEU A 77 21.86 -1.43 1.54
C LEU A 77 20.90 -1.91 2.64
N ILE A 78 19.68 -1.40 2.67
CA ILE A 78 18.73 -1.74 3.73
C ILE A 78 17.48 -2.39 3.15
N ASP A 79 16.85 -3.20 3.96
CA ASP A 79 15.54 -3.78 3.67
C ASP A 79 14.55 -3.28 4.72
N LEU A 80 13.31 -3.08 4.29
CA LEU A 80 12.24 -2.51 5.10
C LEU A 80 11.15 -3.56 5.35
N THR A 81 10.49 -3.46 6.50
CA THR A 81 9.25 -4.20 6.79
C THR A 81 8.14 -3.20 7.11
N TYR A 82 6.96 -3.43 6.54
CA TYR A 82 5.74 -2.71 6.90
C TYR A 82 4.62 -3.69 7.19
N VAL A 83 4.23 -3.79 8.46
CA VAL A 83 3.16 -4.70 8.90
C VAL A 83 1.79 -4.10 8.64
N GLY A 84 1.61 -2.82 8.93
CA GLY A 84 0.39 -2.06 8.65
C GLY A 84 -0.86 -2.75 9.18
N LYS A 85 -1.85 -2.95 8.29
CA LYS A 85 -3.10 -3.66 8.59
C LYS A 85 -2.92 -5.17 8.70
N GLY A 86 -1.76 -5.71 8.36
CA GLY A 86 -1.48 -7.15 8.46
C GLY A 86 -1.75 -7.72 9.84
N GLN A 87 -1.51 -6.94 10.92
CA GLN A 87 -1.81 -7.35 12.29
C GLN A 87 -3.30 -7.61 12.56
N ILE A 88 -4.20 -7.06 11.73
CA ILE A 88 -5.64 -7.33 11.84
C ILE A 88 -5.94 -8.77 11.43
N TYR A 89 -5.18 -9.28 10.45
CA TYR A 89 -5.35 -10.64 9.94
C TYR A 89 -4.60 -11.66 10.79
N ASN A 90 -3.39 -11.33 11.23
CA ASN A 90 -2.60 -12.18 12.12
C ASN A 90 -1.74 -11.33 13.05
N LYS A 91 -1.97 -11.46 14.35
CA LYS A 91 -1.24 -10.74 15.40
C LYS A 91 0.23 -11.16 15.51
N SER A 92 0.63 -12.29 14.93
CA SER A 92 2.01 -12.75 14.92
C SER A 92 2.85 -12.07 13.85
N PHE A 93 2.25 -11.35 12.91
CA PHE A 93 3.00 -10.59 11.92
C PHE A 93 3.78 -9.46 12.59
N GLY A 94 5.03 -9.38 12.27
CA GLY A 94 5.96 -8.41 12.84
C GLY A 94 7.14 -8.16 11.92
N ARG A 95 8.07 -7.37 12.40
CA ARG A 95 9.29 -7.05 11.68
C ARG A 95 10.08 -8.33 11.34
N LEU A 96 10.53 -8.43 10.09
CA LEU A 96 11.44 -9.49 9.67
C LEU A 96 12.85 -9.24 10.23
N PRO A 97 13.59 -10.31 10.59
CA PRO A 97 14.98 -10.19 11.01
C PRO A 97 15.84 -9.46 9.96
N GLY A 98 16.70 -8.57 10.40
CA GLY A 98 17.60 -7.82 9.52
C GLY A 98 16.97 -6.61 8.81
N THR A 99 15.68 -6.38 8.95
CA THR A 99 15.00 -5.24 8.32
C THR A 99 14.77 -4.07 9.29
N ILE A 100 14.48 -2.89 8.74
CA ILE A 100 14.00 -1.73 9.49
C ILE A 100 12.48 -1.71 9.36
N GLU A 101 11.76 -1.64 10.49
CA GLU A 101 10.31 -1.59 10.48
C GLU A 101 9.81 -0.16 10.25
N LEU A 102 9.00 0.02 9.23
CA LEU A 102 8.17 1.22 9.05
C LEU A 102 6.84 1.01 9.78
N THR A 103 6.38 2.02 10.50
CA THR A 103 5.09 2.00 11.18
C THR A 103 4.23 3.19 10.77
N ARG A 104 2.99 3.27 11.24
CA ARG A 104 2.13 4.44 11.00
C ARG A 104 2.59 5.72 11.70
N VAL A 105 3.45 5.58 12.69
CA VAL A 105 3.93 6.67 13.54
C VAL A 105 5.45 6.83 13.47
N TRP A 106 6.15 5.96 12.80
CA TRP A 106 7.59 6.03 12.63
C TRP A 106 8.00 5.61 11.21
N PRO A 107 8.89 6.37 10.56
CA PRO A 107 9.47 7.65 11.01
C PRO A 107 8.43 8.76 11.17
N ASN A 108 8.62 9.65 12.16
CA ASN A 108 7.74 10.81 12.37
C ASN A 108 8.00 11.92 11.35
N ASP A 109 9.21 11.97 10.83
CA ASP A 109 9.65 12.96 9.86
C ASP A 109 9.55 12.40 8.45
N VAL A 110 8.97 13.19 7.54
CA VAL A 110 8.78 12.79 6.14
C VAL A 110 10.11 12.66 5.41
N ASP A 111 11.08 13.51 5.70
CA ASP A 111 12.37 13.45 5.02
C ASP A 111 13.17 12.23 5.47
N GLU A 112 13.08 11.85 6.76
CA GLU A 112 13.63 10.58 7.26
C GLU A 112 12.97 9.37 6.58
N TYR A 113 11.65 9.37 6.44
CA TYR A 113 10.91 8.32 5.73
C TYR A 113 11.36 8.18 4.28
N LEU A 114 11.46 9.30 3.55
CA LEU A 114 11.91 9.31 2.16
C LEU A 114 13.37 8.89 2.02
N LEU A 115 14.22 9.26 3.00
CA LEU A 115 15.62 8.81 3.05
C LEU A 115 15.71 7.30 3.23
N LEU A 116 14.88 6.69 4.08
CA LEU A 116 14.83 5.24 4.23
C LEU A 116 14.42 4.56 2.93
N LEU A 117 13.37 5.06 2.26
CA LEU A 117 12.94 4.52 0.97
C LEU A 117 14.05 4.64 -0.09
N SER A 118 14.77 5.77 -0.15
CA SER A 118 15.85 5.95 -1.14
C SER A 118 17.02 4.99 -0.97
N LYS A 119 17.23 4.45 0.23
CA LYS A 119 18.31 3.50 0.57
C LYS A 119 17.85 2.04 0.57
N ALA A 120 16.55 1.81 0.45
CA ALA A 120 16.00 0.46 0.54
C ALA A 120 16.06 -0.29 -0.79
N ARG A 121 16.31 -1.59 -0.71
CA ARG A 121 16.18 -2.56 -1.82
C ARG A 121 14.76 -3.10 -1.87
N PHE A 122 14.33 -3.67 -0.76
CA PHE A 122 13.05 -4.36 -0.63
C PHE A 122 12.19 -3.76 0.48
N LEU A 123 10.88 -3.79 0.24
CA LEU A 123 9.84 -3.51 1.24
C LEU A 123 9.01 -4.79 1.44
N PHE A 124 9.26 -5.52 2.50
CA PHE A 124 8.43 -6.65 2.90
C PHE A 124 7.15 -6.14 3.56
N THR A 125 5.99 -6.43 2.96
CA THR A 125 4.73 -5.91 3.49
C THR A 125 3.67 -6.97 3.67
N TYR A 126 2.93 -6.85 4.79
CA TYR A 126 1.75 -7.63 5.10
C TYR A 126 0.45 -6.84 4.83
N ASP A 127 0.56 -5.61 4.31
CA ASP A 127 -0.56 -4.72 4.01
C ASP A 127 -0.56 -4.34 2.52
N VAL A 128 -1.32 -5.08 1.73
CA VAL A 128 -1.42 -4.87 0.28
C VAL A 128 -2.25 -3.66 -0.13
N THR A 129 -2.99 -3.06 0.80
CA THR A 129 -3.86 -1.91 0.52
C THR A 129 -3.28 -0.59 1.04
N THR A 130 -1.96 -0.54 1.20
CA THR A 130 -1.26 0.64 1.73
C THR A 130 -0.65 1.50 0.64
N THR A 131 -0.68 2.82 0.84
CA THR A 131 0.04 3.78 -0.03
C THR A 131 1.55 3.66 0.09
N VAL A 132 2.06 2.98 1.13
CA VAL A 132 3.50 2.74 1.31
C VAL A 132 4.08 1.91 0.16
N ILE A 133 3.29 0.99 -0.43
CA ILE A 133 3.71 0.24 -1.63
C ILE A 133 3.90 1.18 -2.82
N GLU A 134 2.93 2.07 -3.07
CA GLU A 134 3.01 3.03 -4.17
C GLU A 134 4.23 3.95 -4.01
N GLU A 135 4.46 4.43 -2.78
CA GLU A 135 5.60 5.27 -2.44
C GLU A 135 6.92 4.51 -2.59
N ALA A 136 6.98 3.24 -2.17
CA ALA A 136 8.15 2.38 -2.33
C ALA A 136 8.52 2.18 -3.80
N ILE A 137 7.55 1.80 -4.65
CA ILE A 137 7.75 1.64 -6.10
C ILE A 137 8.27 2.95 -6.70
N PHE A 138 7.70 4.07 -6.28
CA PHE A 138 8.11 5.38 -6.77
C PHE A 138 9.58 5.71 -6.46
N TYR A 139 10.09 5.25 -5.32
CA TYR A 139 11.49 5.36 -4.93
C TYR A 139 12.36 4.21 -5.44
N GLY A 140 11.83 3.34 -6.31
CA GLY A 140 12.54 2.20 -6.87
C GLY A 140 12.84 1.11 -5.84
N VAL A 141 12.05 1.03 -4.78
CA VAL A 141 12.06 -0.09 -3.83
C VAL A 141 11.15 -1.18 -4.36
N ILE A 142 11.59 -2.42 -4.31
CA ILE A 142 10.79 -3.57 -4.76
C ILE A 142 9.91 -4.05 -3.61
N PRO A 143 8.56 -3.93 -3.69
CA PRO A 143 7.68 -4.49 -2.69
C PRO A 143 7.66 -6.02 -2.78
N VAL A 144 7.83 -6.68 -1.63
CA VAL A 144 7.65 -8.12 -1.47
C VAL A 144 6.39 -8.35 -0.64
N LEU A 145 5.39 -8.94 -1.27
CA LEU A 145 4.11 -9.21 -0.64
C LEU A 145 4.20 -10.51 0.14
N MET A 146 4.13 -10.40 1.46
CA MET A 146 4.24 -11.55 2.35
C MET A 146 3.00 -12.43 2.25
N THR A 147 3.19 -13.73 2.14
CA THR A 147 2.11 -14.73 2.09
C THR A 147 1.27 -14.76 3.36
N HIS A 148 0.04 -15.25 3.25
CA HIS A 148 -1.05 -15.29 4.24
C HIS A 148 -1.97 -14.06 4.27
N LEU A 149 -1.85 -13.17 3.30
CA LEU A 149 -2.88 -12.18 3.06
C LEU A 149 -4.12 -12.85 2.45
N PRO A 150 -5.31 -12.27 2.60
CA PRO A 150 -6.53 -12.82 2.01
C PRO A 150 -6.54 -12.81 0.47
N MET A 151 -5.43 -12.40 -0.13
CA MET A 151 -5.18 -12.45 -1.58
C MET A 151 -4.53 -13.77 -1.95
N LYS A 152 -5.13 -14.45 -2.90
CA LYS A 152 -4.71 -15.80 -3.32
C LYS A 152 -3.75 -15.80 -4.53
N SER A 153 -3.56 -14.63 -5.16
CA SER A 153 -2.69 -14.55 -6.36
C SER A 153 -2.28 -13.12 -6.68
N MET A 154 -1.20 -12.96 -7.44
CA MET A 154 -0.77 -11.66 -8.00
C MET A 154 -1.83 -11.07 -8.94
N SER A 155 -2.68 -11.87 -9.58
CA SER A 155 -3.79 -11.38 -10.41
C SER A 155 -4.84 -10.63 -9.57
N GLU A 156 -5.06 -11.02 -8.32
CA GLU A 156 -5.93 -10.27 -7.40
C GLU A 156 -5.31 -8.93 -7.01
N LEU A 157 -3.99 -8.81 -7.02
CA LEU A 157 -3.29 -7.54 -6.78
C LEU A 157 -3.62 -6.51 -7.86
N ASN A 158 -3.72 -6.94 -9.12
CA ASN A 158 -4.12 -6.09 -10.25
C ASN A 158 -5.52 -5.47 -10.05
N GLU A 159 -6.35 -6.06 -9.20
CA GLU A 159 -7.61 -5.46 -8.82
C GLU A 159 -7.44 -4.25 -7.89
N PHE A 160 -6.36 -4.19 -7.12
CA PHE A 160 -6.08 -3.13 -6.14
C PHE A 160 -5.16 -2.05 -6.68
N PHE A 161 -4.23 -2.42 -7.55
CA PHE A 161 -3.27 -1.49 -8.16
C PHE A 161 -3.52 -1.35 -9.67
N PRO A 162 -3.08 -0.24 -10.28
CA PRO A 162 -2.87 -0.18 -11.72
C PRO A 162 -1.98 -1.37 -12.16
N SER A 163 -2.24 -1.92 -13.35
CA SER A 163 -1.54 -3.12 -13.83
C SER A 163 -0.02 -2.97 -13.88
N ASP A 164 0.47 -1.77 -14.19
CA ASP A 164 1.88 -1.40 -14.19
C ASP A 164 2.53 -1.43 -12.80
N MET A 165 1.78 -1.21 -11.73
CA MET A 165 2.30 -1.28 -10.36
C MET A 165 2.41 -2.71 -9.84
N ALA A 166 1.50 -3.59 -10.24
CA ALA A 166 1.56 -4.99 -9.81
C ALA A 166 2.78 -5.72 -10.37
N GLU A 167 3.20 -5.36 -11.59
CA GLU A 167 4.42 -5.88 -12.21
C GLU A 167 5.72 -5.48 -11.49
N CYS A 168 5.64 -4.45 -10.64
CA CYS A 168 6.76 -4.01 -9.81
C CYS A 168 6.84 -4.72 -8.45
N CYS A 169 5.91 -5.64 -8.14
CA CYS A 169 5.86 -6.35 -6.88
C CYS A 169 6.29 -7.82 -7.05
N LEU A 170 6.86 -8.38 -6.00
CA LEU A 170 7.15 -9.83 -5.89
C LEU A 170 6.22 -10.46 -4.85
N SER A 171 5.85 -11.71 -5.08
CA SER A 171 5.36 -12.57 -4.01
C SER A 171 6.53 -13.03 -3.13
N SER A 172 6.25 -13.47 -1.91
CA SER A 172 7.30 -14.03 -1.04
C SER A 172 7.95 -15.27 -1.64
N GLU A 173 7.18 -16.08 -2.36
CA GLU A 173 7.69 -17.28 -3.04
C GLU A 173 8.66 -16.91 -4.19
N GLU A 174 8.31 -15.90 -4.98
CA GLU A 174 9.21 -15.38 -6.03
C GLU A 174 10.47 -14.79 -5.41
N PHE A 175 10.35 -14.05 -4.31
CA PHE A 175 11.50 -13.50 -3.59
C PHE A 175 12.42 -14.62 -3.05
N GLU A 176 11.88 -15.66 -2.41
CA GLU A 176 12.66 -16.79 -1.91
C GLU A 176 13.40 -17.53 -3.03
N LYS A 177 12.75 -17.72 -4.18
CA LYS A 177 13.37 -18.31 -5.36
C LYS A 177 14.54 -17.47 -5.86
N LEU A 178 14.37 -16.18 -5.99
CA LEU A 178 15.40 -15.25 -6.45
C LEU A 178 16.55 -15.12 -5.45
N ASN A 179 16.27 -15.19 -4.15
CA ASN A 179 17.29 -15.15 -3.11
C ASN A 179 18.24 -16.35 -3.18
N SER A 180 17.75 -17.49 -3.66
CA SER A 180 18.57 -18.67 -3.91
C SER A 180 19.46 -18.57 -5.17
N GLU A 181 19.09 -17.70 -6.13
CA GLU A 181 19.73 -17.57 -7.45
C GLU A 181 20.75 -16.43 -7.57
N ASN A 182 20.90 -15.56 -6.60
CA ASN A 182 21.75 -14.36 -6.56
C ASN A 182 21.00 -13.01 -6.69
N ILE A 183 20.63 -12.46 -5.54
CA ILE A 183 19.88 -11.21 -5.40
C ILE A 183 20.54 -10.01 -6.11
N GLU A 184 21.87 -9.93 -6.13
CA GLU A 184 22.56 -8.75 -6.70
C GLU A 184 22.36 -8.67 -8.21
N SER A 185 22.51 -9.79 -8.93
CA SER A 185 22.29 -9.80 -10.38
C SER A 185 20.81 -9.59 -10.77
N PHE A 186 19.87 -9.99 -9.91
CA PHE A 186 18.45 -9.71 -10.11
C PHE A 186 18.16 -8.23 -9.93
N PHE A 187 18.73 -7.61 -8.92
CA PHE A 187 18.55 -6.19 -8.65
C PHE A 187 19.05 -5.34 -9.82
N ASP A 188 20.23 -5.65 -10.35
CA ASP A 188 20.78 -4.99 -11.52
C ASP A 188 19.89 -5.16 -12.76
N TYR A 189 19.36 -6.37 -12.98
CA TYR A 189 18.43 -6.63 -14.09
C TYR A 189 17.12 -5.85 -13.97
N PHE A 190 16.57 -5.73 -12.76
CA PHE A 190 15.28 -5.05 -12.53
C PHE A 190 15.37 -3.54 -12.72
N PHE A 191 16.52 -2.93 -12.44
CA PHE A 191 16.74 -1.49 -12.59
C PHE A 191 17.34 -1.07 -13.94
N GLN A 192 17.71 -2.03 -14.79
CA GLN A 192 18.13 -1.73 -16.17
C GLN A 192 16.96 -1.64 -17.17
N LYS A 193 15.76 -1.96 -16.73
CA LYS A 193 14.51 -1.77 -17.47
C LYS A 193 13.84 -0.45 -17.11
#